data_646511b203f5e01a2c8853bd8923aa7e
#
_entry.id   646511b203f5e01a2c8853bd8923aa7e
#
_cell.length_a   1.000
_cell.length_b   1.000
_cell.length_c   1.000
_cell.angle_alpha   90.00
_cell.angle_beta   90.00
_cell.angle_gamma   90.00
#
_symmetry.space_group_name_H-M   'P 1'
#
loop_
_entity.id
_entity.type
_entity.pdbx_description
1 polymer ?
#
loop_
_entity_poly.entity_id
_entity_poly.type
_entity_poly.pdbx_seq_one_letter_code
_entity_poly.pdbx_strand_id
1 'polypeptide(L)'
;VYWWTGVLMPFQYSENREELEKFLGNQVVGAMMGIAEKLKGTKGNYCRTMTEAMYYLMLCFLEEKENGTLHKDWLDVVVAFCDKMIEIQNTDGSWYRAYTMEGTPMTYPEEWFGSNVIEQGSGTIFPGEVLALVHEYTGNEKYRSALCKAADFIMEHYVEDVLYLGGLNDTTHKKSVKIDAVGVMYNMRTLLLAYETTKKERYLYGAKSAAQILASWTYLWDIPFDENTLLGKNDFGTT
;
A
#
# COMPACT_ATOMS: atom_id res chain seq x y z
N VAL A 1 0.04 -9.38 4.12
CA VAL A 1 0.22 -9.19 2.67
C VAL A 1 1.54 -9.76 2.22
N TYR A 2 2.70 -9.41 2.80
CA TYR A 2 3.98 -10.10 2.54
C TYR A 2 3.92 -11.62 2.80
N TRP A 3 3.09 -12.04 3.73
CA TRP A 3 2.77 -13.44 3.97
C TRP A 3 2.10 -14.10 2.75
N TRP A 4 1.22 -13.39 2.08
CA TRP A 4 0.47 -13.91 0.94
C TRP A 4 1.36 -14.10 -0.28
N THR A 5 2.21 -13.14 -0.61
CA THR A 5 3.15 -13.30 -1.72
C THR A 5 4.18 -14.39 -1.45
N GLY A 6 4.68 -14.53 -0.21
CA GLY A 6 5.58 -15.61 0.17
C GLY A 6 4.94 -16.99 0.14
N VAL A 7 3.62 -17.08 0.31
CA VAL A 7 2.88 -18.35 0.25
C VAL A 7 2.39 -18.62 -1.17
N LEU A 8 2.04 -17.60 -1.96
CA LEU A 8 1.50 -17.76 -3.31
C LEU A 8 2.57 -18.09 -4.35
N MET A 9 3.75 -17.47 -4.26
CA MET A 9 4.84 -17.68 -5.22
C MET A 9 5.30 -19.15 -5.36
N PRO A 10 5.49 -19.93 -4.28
CA PRO A 10 5.80 -21.35 -4.41
C PRO A 10 4.70 -22.18 -5.07
N PHE A 11 3.46 -21.76 -4.94
CA PHE A 11 2.31 -22.47 -5.50
C PHE A 11 2.07 -22.18 -6.98
N GLN A 12 2.53 -21.04 -7.52
CA GLN A 12 2.49 -20.74 -8.95
C GLN A 12 3.20 -21.81 -9.80
N TYR A 13 4.19 -22.50 -9.20
CA TYR A 13 4.98 -23.53 -9.84
C TYR A 13 4.54 -24.95 -9.46
N SER A 14 3.43 -25.13 -8.74
CA SER A 14 2.97 -26.45 -8.34
C SER A 14 2.27 -27.15 -9.51
N GLU A 15 2.53 -28.46 -9.64
CA GLU A 15 1.87 -29.31 -10.65
C GLU A 15 0.38 -29.51 -10.38
N ASN A 16 -0.12 -29.10 -9.21
CA ASN A 16 -1.50 -29.28 -8.79
C ASN A 16 -2.29 -27.95 -8.78
N ARG A 17 -2.53 -27.45 -9.98
CA ARG A 17 -3.20 -26.18 -10.22
C ARG A 17 -4.61 -26.08 -9.66
N GLU A 18 -5.36 -27.17 -9.71
CA GLU A 18 -6.77 -27.22 -9.24
C GLU A 18 -6.86 -27.09 -7.71
N GLU A 19 -5.96 -27.74 -6.97
CA GLU A 19 -5.84 -27.55 -5.52
C GLU A 19 -5.38 -26.14 -5.16
N LEU A 20 -4.47 -25.57 -5.96
CA LEU A 20 -3.99 -24.21 -5.79
C LEU A 20 -5.13 -23.19 -5.98
N GLU A 21 -5.89 -23.27 -7.06
CA GLU A 21 -7.00 -22.36 -7.32
C GLU A 21 -8.07 -22.45 -6.22
N LYS A 22 -8.34 -23.66 -5.72
CA LYS A 22 -9.24 -23.90 -4.60
C LYS A 22 -8.69 -23.37 -3.27
N PHE A 23 -7.40 -23.54 -3.05
CA PHE A 23 -6.70 -22.98 -1.87
C PHE A 23 -6.66 -21.47 -1.91
N LEU A 24 -6.32 -20.86 -3.05
CA LEU A 24 -6.29 -19.42 -3.27
C LEU A 24 -7.68 -18.82 -3.14
N GLY A 25 -8.69 -19.41 -3.78
CA GLY A 25 -10.09 -18.98 -3.65
C GLY A 25 -10.54 -19.01 -2.20
N ASN A 26 -10.29 -20.09 -1.49
CA ASN A 26 -10.66 -20.24 -0.08
C ASN A 26 -9.84 -19.34 0.85
N GLN A 27 -8.56 -19.09 0.54
CA GLN A 27 -7.70 -18.25 1.38
C GLN A 27 -7.94 -16.76 1.12
N VAL A 28 -8.13 -16.35 -0.12
CA VAL A 28 -8.50 -14.96 -0.44
C VAL A 28 -9.87 -14.64 0.15
N VAL A 29 -10.87 -15.50 -0.04
CA VAL A 29 -12.20 -15.38 0.56
C VAL A 29 -12.09 -15.50 2.09
N GLY A 30 -11.32 -16.44 2.62
CA GLY A 30 -11.10 -16.62 4.05
C GLY A 30 -10.36 -15.46 4.70
N ALA A 31 -9.37 -14.86 4.01
CA ALA A 31 -8.69 -13.66 4.49
C ALA A 31 -9.59 -12.44 4.40
N MET A 32 -10.34 -12.28 3.33
CA MET A 32 -11.33 -11.20 3.22
C MET A 32 -12.45 -11.36 4.25
N MET A 33 -12.91 -12.58 4.51
CA MET A 33 -13.89 -12.88 5.58
C MET A 33 -13.27 -12.75 6.97
N GLY A 34 -12.04 -13.19 7.19
CA GLY A 34 -11.33 -13.02 8.45
C GLY A 34 -10.96 -11.56 8.74
N ILE A 35 -10.64 -10.78 7.71
CA ILE A 35 -10.51 -9.33 7.76
C ILE A 35 -11.90 -8.72 8.03
N ALA A 36 -12.94 -9.15 7.34
CA ALA A 36 -14.30 -8.68 7.58
C ALA A 36 -14.83 -9.06 8.97
N GLU A 37 -14.47 -10.22 9.54
CA GLU A 37 -14.82 -10.58 10.91
C GLU A 37 -14.02 -9.82 11.96
N LYS A 38 -12.73 -9.61 11.75
CA LYS A 38 -11.93 -8.69 12.58
C LYS A 38 -12.44 -7.26 12.46
N LEU A 39 -12.85 -6.85 11.26
CA LEU A 39 -13.41 -5.53 10.99
C LEU A 39 -14.85 -5.40 11.50
N LYS A 40 -15.60 -6.48 11.69
CA LYS A 40 -16.86 -6.44 12.48
C LYS A 40 -16.65 -5.94 13.90
N GLY A 41 -15.50 -6.24 14.50
CA GLY A 41 -15.10 -5.70 15.82
C GLY A 41 -14.65 -4.23 15.76
N THR A 42 -13.97 -3.82 14.68
CA THR A 42 -13.42 -2.47 14.50
C THR A 42 -14.29 -1.58 13.61
N LYS A 43 -15.28 -2.14 12.93
CA LYS A 43 -16.21 -1.48 11.99
C LYS A 43 -15.55 -0.66 10.89
N GLY A 44 -14.32 -1.01 10.47
CA GLY A 44 -13.60 -0.22 9.49
C GLY A 44 -12.65 -1.00 8.59
N ASN A 45 -12.41 -0.45 7.41
CA ASN A 45 -11.46 -0.91 6.42
C ASN A 45 -10.25 0.03 6.38
N TYR A 46 -9.07 -0.51 6.62
CA TYR A 46 -7.83 0.27 6.50
C TYR A 46 -7.39 0.36 5.05
N CYS A 47 -7.13 1.59 4.60
CA CYS A 47 -6.74 1.91 3.24
C CYS A 47 -5.54 1.07 2.79
N ARG A 48 -4.50 0.98 3.61
CA ARG A 48 -3.32 0.16 3.34
C ARG A 48 -3.68 -1.29 3.07
N THR A 49 -4.32 -1.96 4.02
CA THR A 49 -4.58 -3.40 3.95
C THR A 49 -5.41 -3.77 2.72
N MET A 50 -6.42 -2.96 2.42
CA MET A 50 -7.28 -3.18 1.26
C MET A 50 -6.53 -2.94 -0.04
N THR A 51 -5.75 -1.87 -0.11
CA THR A 51 -5.01 -1.48 -1.32
C THR A 51 -3.91 -2.49 -1.64
N GLU A 52 -3.13 -2.92 -0.65
CA GLU A 52 -2.09 -3.93 -0.85
C GLU A 52 -2.68 -5.25 -1.34
N ALA A 53 -3.82 -5.67 -0.79
CA ALA A 53 -4.51 -6.88 -1.26
C ALA A 53 -4.91 -6.77 -2.75
N MET A 54 -5.48 -5.64 -3.16
CA MET A 54 -5.89 -5.41 -4.55
C MET A 54 -4.72 -5.24 -5.50
N TYR A 55 -3.64 -4.62 -5.06
CA TYR A 55 -2.40 -4.52 -5.82
C TYR A 55 -1.84 -5.91 -6.16
N TYR A 56 -1.73 -6.78 -5.17
CA TYR A 56 -1.23 -8.15 -5.41
C TYR A 56 -2.22 -9.01 -6.21
N LEU A 57 -3.53 -8.82 -6.04
CA LEU A 57 -4.52 -9.51 -6.87
C LEU A 57 -4.38 -9.10 -8.34
N MET A 58 -4.12 -7.80 -8.60
CA MET A 58 -3.86 -7.32 -9.97
C MET A 58 -2.58 -7.92 -10.56
N LEU A 59 -1.51 -8.03 -9.78
CA LEU A 59 -0.28 -8.69 -10.24
C LEU A 59 -0.52 -10.16 -10.58
N CYS A 60 -1.23 -10.89 -9.72
CA CYS A 60 -1.60 -12.28 -10.00
C CYS A 60 -2.48 -12.40 -11.26
N PHE A 61 -3.41 -11.49 -11.45
CA PHE A 61 -4.22 -11.44 -12.68
C PHE A 61 -3.37 -11.26 -13.93
N LEU A 62 -2.41 -10.33 -13.90
CA LEU A 62 -1.52 -10.07 -15.04
C LEU A 62 -0.65 -11.29 -15.35
N GLU A 63 -0.07 -11.92 -14.34
CA GLU A 63 0.73 -13.14 -14.47
C GLU A 63 -0.07 -14.30 -15.07
N GLU A 64 -1.26 -14.56 -14.54
CA GLU A 64 -2.12 -15.64 -15.05
C GLU A 64 -2.59 -15.39 -16.48
N LYS A 65 -2.86 -14.13 -16.82
CA LYS A 65 -3.18 -13.73 -18.18
C LYS A 65 -2.02 -14.00 -19.15
N GLU A 66 -0.78 -13.70 -18.74
CA GLU A 66 0.43 -14.02 -19.56
C GLU A 66 0.59 -15.54 -19.73
N ASN A 67 0.22 -16.32 -18.72
CA ASN A 67 0.21 -17.78 -18.77
C ASN A 67 -0.99 -18.36 -19.55
N GLY A 68 -1.85 -17.52 -20.11
CA GLY A 68 -2.98 -17.92 -20.95
C GLY A 68 -4.30 -18.17 -20.20
N THR A 69 -4.36 -17.84 -18.91
CA THR A 69 -5.58 -17.97 -18.10
C THR A 69 -6.14 -16.59 -17.73
N LEU A 70 -7.38 -16.32 -18.12
CA LEU A 70 -8.02 -15.04 -17.87
C LEU A 70 -9.04 -15.15 -16.72
N HIS A 71 -8.66 -14.62 -15.56
CA HIS A 71 -9.54 -14.51 -14.38
C HIS A 71 -10.27 -13.16 -14.38
N LYS A 72 -11.35 -13.09 -15.16
CA LYS A 72 -12.12 -11.84 -15.28
C LYS A 72 -12.70 -11.37 -13.95
N ASP A 73 -13.14 -12.29 -13.11
CA ASP A 73 -13.67 -12.03 -11.77
C ASP A 73 -12.63 -11.32 -10.86
N TRP A 74 -11.35 -11.67 -10.95
CA TRP A 74 -10.28 -10.97 -10.21
C TRP A 74 -10.13 -9.53 -10.68
N LEU A 75 -10.13 -9.32 -12.01
CA LEU A 75 -10.07 -7.97 -12.57
C LEU A 75 -11.28 -7.13 -12.15
N ASP A 76 -12.48 -7.71 -12.22
CA ASP A 76 -13.73 -7.02 -11.86
C ASP A 76 -13.70 -6.54 -10.39
N VAL A 77 -13.15 -7.36 -9.47
CA VAL A 77 -12.96 -6.99 -8.06
C VAL A 77 -11.97 -5.84 -7.91
N VAL A 78 -10.81 -5.90 -8.57
CA VAL A 78 -9.79 -4.84 -8.50
C VAL A 78 -10.32 -3.53 -9.08
N VAL A 79 -11.02 -3.60 -10.22
CA VAL A 79 -11.64 -2.42 -10.86
C VAL A 79 -12.69 -1.79 -9.96
N ALA A 80 -13.58 -2.61 -9.37
CA ALA A 80 -14.61 -2.12 -8.44
C ALA A 80 -13.99 -1.44 -7.21
N PHE A 81 -12.90 -2.02 -6.68
CA PHE A 81 -12.15 -1.39 -5.59
C PHE A 81 -11.56 -0.04 -5.99
N CYS A 82 -10.88 0.03 -7.14
CA CYS A 82 -10.31 1.28 -7.63
C CYS A 82 -11.38 2.35 -7.87
N ASP A 83 -12.54 1.95 -8.40
CA ASP A 83 -13.68 2.86 -8.59
C ASP A 83 -14.19 3.40 -7.25
N LYS A 84 -14.29 2.54 -6.24
CA LYS A 84 -14.65 2.96 -4.89
C LYS A 84 -13.61 3.90 -4.28
N MET A 85 -12.33 3.63 -4.47
CA MET A 85 -11.27 4.54 -4.01
C MET A 85 -11.37 5.91 -4.67
N ILE A 86 -11.70 5.99 -5.96
CA ILE A 86 -11.93 7.27 -6.65
C ILE A 86 -13.15 8.00 -6.09
N GLU A 87 -14.24 7.28 -5.83
CA GLU A 87 -15.47 7.83 -5.25
C GLU A 87 -15.23 8.50 -3.88
N ILE A 88 -14.39 7.88 -3.03
CA ILE A 88 -14.10 8.37 -1.68
C ILE A 88 -12.84 9.24 -1.59
N GLN A 89 -12.16 9.52 -2.71
CA GLN A 89 -11.02 10.43 -2.75
C GLN A 89 -11.46 11.85 -2.41
N ASN A 90 -10.78 12.48 -1.46
CA ASN A 90 -11.03 13.87 -1.13
C ASN A 90 -10.71 14.79 -2.32
N THR A 91 -11.27 15.98 -2.33
CA THR A 91 -11.07 16.96 -3.41
C THR A 91 -9.61 17.39 -3.57
N ASP A 92 -8.83 17.37 -2.49
CA ASP A 92 -7.39 17.65 -2.47
C ASP A 92 -6.52 16.47 -2.93
N GLY A 93 -7.13 15.33 -3.26
CA GLY A 93 -6.45 14.13 -3.71
C GLY A 93 -6.09 13.13 -2.60
N SER A 94 -6.35 13.45 -1.36
CA SER A 94 -6.02 12.61 -0.22
C SER A 94 -7.05 11.51 0.04
N TRP A 95 -6.63 10.53 0.85
CA TRP A 95 -7.50 9.54 1.48
C TRP A 95 -7.24 9.46 2.98
N TYR A 96 -8.29 9.18 3.71
CA TYR A 96 -8.19 8.83 5.13
C TYR A 96 -7.53 7.44 5.28
N ARG A 97 -6.95 7.19 6.44
CA ARG A 97 -6.31 5.90 6.75
C ARG A 97 -7.30 4.74 6.80
N ALA A 98 -8.53 5.00 7.26
CA ALA A 98 -9.57 3.99 7.38
C ALA A 98 -10.96 4.56 7.07
N TYR A 99 -11.83 3.66 6.62
CA TYR A 99 -13.21 3.96 6.25
C TYR A 99 -14.15 2.90 6.81
N THR A 100 -15.42 3.25 7.05
CA THR A 100 -16.48 2.28 7.27
C THR A 100 -16.76 1.47 5.99
N MET A 101 -17.57 0.44 6.08
CA MET A 101 -17.98 -0.34 4.91
C MET A 101 -18.72 0.49 3.86
N GLU A 102 -19.39 1.55 4.29
CA GLU A 102 -20.13 2.50 3.43
C GLU A 102 -19.21 3.55 2.77
N GLY A 103 -17.93 3.63 3.20
CA GLY A 103 -16.96 4.60 2.68
C GLY A 103 -16.92 5.91 3.48
N THR A 104 -17.47 5.95 4.69
CA THR A 104 -17.35 7.11 5.57
C THR A 104 -15.98 7.10 6.27
N PRO A 105 -15.22 8.21 6.29
CA PRO A 105 -13.95 8.28 7.00
C PRO A 105 -14.08 7.97 8.49
N MET A 106 -13.16 7.17 9.01
CA MET A 106 -13.09 6.88 10.44
C MET A 106 -12.18 7.90 11.13
N THR A 107 -12.79 8.71 11.99
CA THR A 107 -12.09 9.76 12.76
C THR A 107 -12.19 9.56 14.28
N TYR A 108 -12.91 8.52 14.71
CA TYR A 108 -13.14 8.21 16.11
C TYR A 108 -12.80 6.74 16.45
N PRO A 109 -12.15 6.45 17.56
CA PRO A 109 -11.58 7.39 18.55
C PRO A 109 -10.45 8.26 17.93
N GLU A 110 -10.46 9.56 18.26
CA GLU A 110 -9.51 10.52 17.67
C GLU A 110 -8.05 10.17 17.97
N GLU A 111 -7.76 9.67 19.18
CA GLU A 111 -6.44 9.21 19.56
C GLU A 111 -5.92 8.03 18.72
N TRP A 112 -6.80 7.31 18.04
CA TRP A 112 -6.46 6.18 17.17
C TRP A 112 -6.37 6.59 15.71
N PHE A 113 -7.34 7.37 15.25
CA PHE A 113 -7.44 7.71 13.84
C PHE A 113 -6.91 9.10 13.52
N GLY A 114 -6.98 10.04 14.44
CA GLY A 114 -6.77 11.45 14.15
C GLY A 114 -8.02 12.09 13.51
N SER A 115 -8.13 13.42 13.62
CA SER A 115 -9.32 14.17 13.21
C SER A 115 -9.35 14.51 11.70
N ASN A 116 -8.20 14.43 11.03
CA ASN A 116 -8.05 14.80 9.63
C ASN A 116 -7.00 13.92 8.92
N VAL A 117 -6.89 14.04 7.61
CA VAL A 117 -6.00 13.19 6.79
C VAL A 117 -4.52 13.34 7.15
N ILE A 118 -4.07 14.52 7.57
CA ILE A 118 -2.69 14.75 7.97
C ILE A 118 -2.37 14.03 9.29
N GLU A 119 -3.23 14.14 10.27
CA GLU A 119 -3.07 13.45 11.55
C GLU A 119 -3.15 11.92 11.41
N GLN A 120 -3.95 11.43 10.48
CA GLN A 120 -4.05 10.01 10.19
C GLN A 120 -2.83 9.46 9.46
N GLY A 121 -2.16 10.28 8.66
CA GLY A 121 -0.92 9.95 7.97
C GLY A 121 -1.13 9.17 6.67
N SER A 122 -0.99 7.90 6.70
CA SER A 122 -0.65 7.05 5.56
C SER A 122 -1.72 6.74 4.50
N GLY A 123 -2.97 7.19 4.64
CA GLY A 123 -4.04 6.79 3.72
C GLY A 123 -3.73 7.09 2.25
N THR A 124 -3.18 8.27 1.98
CA THR A 124 -2.97 8.79 0.62
C THR A 124 -1.88 8.08 -0.17
N ILE A 125 -0.89 7.50 0.49
CA ILE A 125 0.29 6.92 -0.18
C ILE A 125 0.04 5.53 -0.79
N PHE A 126 -0.99 4.82 -0.35
CA PHE A 126 -1.18 3.42 -0.73
C PHE A 126 -1.90 3.19 -2.05
N PRO A 127 -2.97 3.92 -2.44
CA PRO A 127 -3.74 3.58 -3.64
C PRO A 127 -2.98 3.75 -4.96
N GLY A 128 -1.87 4.49 -4.96
CA GLY A 128 -1.14 4.85 -6.18
C GLY A 128 -0.73 3.66 -7.04
N GLU A 129 -0.24 2.59 -6.43
CA GLU A 129 0.27 1.43 -7.17
C GLU A 129 -0.82 0.66 -7.90
N VAL A 130 -1.93 0.35 -7.22
CA VAL A 130 -3.04 -0.37 -7.89
C VAL A 130 -3.73 0.50 -8.93
N LEU A 131 -3.86 1.80 -8.69
CA LEU A 131 -4.41 2.74 -9.68
C LEU A 131 -3.53 2.82 -10.94
N ALA A 132 -2.20 2.82 -10.77
CA ALA A 132 -1.27 2.80 -11.91
C ALA A 132 -1.43 1.53 -12.74
N LEU A 133 -1.46 0.35 -12.11
CA LEU A 133 -1.63 -0.92 -12.81
C LEU A 133 -2.98 -1.02 -13.53
N VAL A 134 -4.06 -0.57 -12.90
CA VAL A 134 -5.40 -0.60 -13.52
C VAL A 134 -5.47 0.42 -14.66
N HIS A 135 -4.83 1.58 -14.54
CA HIS A 135 -4.71 2.53 -15.66
C HIS A 135 -3.94 1.91 -16.83
N GLU A 136 -2.78 1.32 -16.58
CA GLU A 136 -1.95 0.68 -17.60
C GLU A 136 -2.71 -0.41 -18.35
N TYR A 137 -3.45 -1.24 -17.62
CA TYR A 137 -4.21 -2.34 -18.20
C TYR A 137 -5.45 -1.88 -18.97
N THR A 138 -6.21 -0.91 -18.43
CA THR A 138 -7.52 -0.51 -18.99
C THR A 138 -7.45 0.68 -19.95
N GLY A 139 -6.39 1.48 -19.89
CA GLY A 139 -6.27 2.76 -20.59
C GLY A 139 -7.22 3.85 -20.08
N ASN A 140 -7.91 3.63 -18.95
CA ASN A 140 -8.91 4.56 -18.46
C ASN A 140 -8.27 5.68 -17.62
N GLU A 141 -8.35 6.90 -18.13
CA GLU A 141 -7.73 8.12 -17.56
C GLU A 141 -8.24 8.50 -16.16
N LYS A 142 -9.38 7.98 -15.71
CA LYS A 142 -9.87 8.26 -14.33
C LYS A 142 -8.90 7.76 -13.27
N TYR A 143 -8.25 6.61 -13.48
CA TYR A 143 -7.28 6.03 -12.53
C TYR A 143 -5.99 6.85 -12.49
N ARG A 144 -5.47 7.25 -13.65
CA ARG A 144 -4.33 8.15 -13.75
C ARG A 144 -4.63 9.50 -13.08
N SER A 145 -5.81 10.05 -13.30
CA SER A 145 -6.22 11.32 -12.69
C SER A 145 -6.22 11.22 -11.16
N ALA A 146 -6.75 10.12 -10.60
CA ALA A 146 -6.76 9.90 -9.16
C ALA A 146 -5.34 9.73 -8.58
N LEU A 147 -4.47 8.97 -9.27
CA LEU A 147 -3.05 8.84 -8.93
C LEU A 147 -2.36 10.22 -8.90
N CYS A 148 -2.58 11.05 -9.93
CA CYS A 148 -1.95 12.37 -10.01
C CYS A 148 -2.41 13.30 -8.90
N LYS A 149 -3.70 13.29 -8.54
CA LYS A 149 -4.20 14.06 -7.41
C LYS A 149 -3.55 13.64 -6.09
N ALA A 150 -3.42 12.33 -5.86
CA ALA A 150 -2.72 11.82 -4.68
C ALA A 150 -1.24 12.24 -4.67
N ALA A 151 -0.57 12.17 -5.82
CA ALA A 151 0.82 12.61 -5.96
C ALA A 151 0.98 14.12 -5.70
N ASP A 152 0.05 14.95 -6.14
CA ASP A 152 0.06 16.39 -5.86
C ASP A 152 -0.10 16.65 -4.35
N PHE A 153 -1.03 15.95 -3.68
CA PHE A 153 -1.16 16.02 -2.22
C PHE A 153 0.12 15.59 -1.49
N ILE A 154 0.74 14.49 -1.93
CA ILE A 154 2.00 14.01 -1.35
C ILE A 154 3.11 15.05 -1.51
N MET A 155 3.23 15.67 -2.68
CA MET A 155 4.23 16.71 -2.91
C MET A 155 4.03 17.89 -1.97
N GLU A 156 2.81 18.37 -1.84
CA GLU A 156 2.49 19.56 -1.05
C GLU A 156 2.63 19.34 0.46
N HIS A 157 2.17 18.20 0.97
CA HIS A 157 2.05 17.98 2.41
C HIS A 157 3.11 17.06 3.01
N TYR A 158 3.76 16.22 2.20
CA TYR A 158 4.74 15.27 2.72
C TYR A 158 6.16 15.59 2.25
N VAL A 159 6.35 15.95 1.00
CA VAL A 159 7.69 16.20 0.46
C VAL A 159 8.19 17.58 0.87
N GLU A 160 7.40 18.64 0.69
CA GLU A 160 7.80 20.01 0.95
C GLU A 160 8.05 20.27 2.44
N ASP A 161 7.24 19.65 3.31
CA ASP A 161 7.37 19.76 4.77
C ASP A 161 8.28 18.68 5.39
N VAL A 162 8.79 17.73 4.59
CA VAL A 162 9.52 16.55 5.06
C VAL A 162 8.73 15.73 6.09
N LEU A 163 7.42 15.69 5.93
CA LEU A 163 6.48 15.03 6.82
C LEU A 163 6.03 13.67 6.27
N TYR A 164 6.95 12.77 5.96
CA TYR A 164 6.61 11.42 5.50
C TYR A 164 5.96 10.60 6.62
N LEU A 165 4.71 10.95 6.89
CA LEU A 165 3.98 10.44 8.03
C LEU A 165 3.87 8.93 8.00
N GLY A 166 4.31 8.32 9.07
CA GLY A 166 4.30 6.89 9.26
C GLY A 166 2.91 6.30 9.22
N GLY A 167 2.80 5.10 8.74
CA GLY A 167 1.52 4.47 8.54
C GLY A 167 1.58 2.97 8.50
N LEU A 168 2.65 2.41 9.00
CA LEU A 168 2.85 0.99 9.00
C LEU A 168 1.81 0.22 9.76
N ASN A 169 1.37 0.76 10.87
CA ASN A 169 0.42 0.06 11.69
C ASN A 169 -0.98 0.57 11.41
N ASP A 170 -1.80 -0.31 10.92
CA ASP A 170 -3.25 -0.18 10.95
C ASP A 170 -3.76 -0.19 12.40
N THR A 171 -2.85 -0.28 13.34
CA THR A 171 -3.13 -0.29 14.77
C THR A 171 -2.84 1.06 15.38
N THR A 172 -3.84 1.71 15.87
CA THR A 172 -3.77 2.57 17.06
C THR A 172 -2.74 3.69 17.06
N HIS A 173 -3.14 4.88 17.14
CA HIS A 173 -2.44 6.14 17.42
C HIS A 173 -2.26 7.06 16.20
N LYS A 174 -2.41 8.32 16.45
CA LYS A 174 -2.08 9.40 15.53
C LYS A 174 -0.66 9.21 14.98
N LYS A 175 -0.52 9.33 13.66
CA LYS A 175 0.75 9.12 12.95
C LYS A 175 1.48 10.41 12.65
N SER A 176 0.88 11.55 12.94
CA SER A 176 1.34 12.89 12.60
C SER A 176 2.75 13.27 13.09
N VAL A 177 3.36 12.46 13.94
CA VAL A 177 4.70 12.72 14.49
C VAL A 177 5.71 11.62 14.20
N LYS A 178 5.35 10.67 13.33
CA LYS A 178 6.22 9.51 13.05
C LYS A 178 6.53 9.44 11.57
N ILE A 179 7.82 9.41 11.26
CA ILE A 179 8.33 9.06 9.94
C ILE A 179 8.85 7.63 10.03
N ASP A 180 8.41 6.77 9.14
CA ASP A 180 8.92 5.40 9.05
C ASP A 180 9.36 5.06 7.61
N ALA A 181 10.23 4.06 7.50
CA ALA A 181 10.81 3.66 6.23
C ALA A 181 9.74 3.21 5.21
N VAL A 182 8.68 2.55 5.65
CA VAL A 182 7.61 2.09 4.75
C VAL A 182 6.79 3.27 4.25
N GLY A 183 6.48 4.24 5.13
CA GLY A 183 5.81 5.48 4.71
C GLY A 183 6.63 6.20 3.63
N VAL A 184 7.94 6.39 3.85
CA VAL A 184 8.82 7.02 2.86
C VAL A 184 8.88 6.22 1.55
N MET A 185 8.98 4.89 1.64
CA MET A 185 9.01 4.00 0.47
C MET A 185 7.75 4.12 -0.39
N TYR A 186 6.56 4.10 0.21
CA TYR A 186 5.31 4.22 -0.55
C TYR A 186 5.12 5.62 -1.14
N ASN A 187 5.54 6.69 -0.43
CA ASN A 187 5.60 8.03 -1.01
C ASN A 187 6.48 8.05 -2.27
N MET A 188 7.69 7.50 -2.17
CA MET A 188 8.62 7.40 -3.31
C MET A 188 7.99 6.65 -4.48
N ARG A 189 7.39 5.49 -4.25
CA ARG A 189 6.81 4.64 -5.29
C ARG A 189 5.62 5.32 -5.97
N THR A 190 4.71 5.91 -5.21
CA THR A 190 3.55 6.63 -5.76
C THR A 190 3.98 7.83 -6.61
N LEU A 191 4.97 8.60 -6.16
CA LEU A 191 5.53 9.71 -6.93
C LEU A 191 6.25 9.25 -8.20
N LEU A 192 6.99 8.14 -8.12
CA LEU A 192 7.66 7.58 -9.30
C LEU A 192 6.64 7.13 -10.34
N LEU A 193 5.58 6.43 -9.94
CA LEU A 193 4.50 6.03 -10.84
C LEU A 193 3.78 7.23 -11.47
N ALA A 194 3.54 8.28 -10.69
CA ALA A 194 2.98 9.52 -11.21
C ALA A 194 3.93 10.19 -12.23
N TYR A 195 5.25 10.15 -12.01
CA TYR A 195 6.24 10.59 -13.00
C TYR A 195 6.20 9.72 -14.25
N GLU A 196 6.21 8.41 -14.11
CA GLU A 196 6.20 7.46 -15.24
C GLU A 196 4.98 7.66 -16.15
N THR A 197 3.84 7.94 -15.57
CA THR A 197 2.59 8.16 -16.32
C THR A 197 2.46 9.56 -16.92
N THR A 198 3.13 10.59 -16.33
CA THR A 198 2.91 11.99 -16.73
C THR A 198 4.14 12.69 -17.28
N LYS A 199 5.33 12.17 -16.97
CA LYS A 199 6.65 12.78 -17.24
C LYS A 199 6.84 14.17 -16.58
N LYS A 200 6.07 14.49 -15.54
CA LYS A 200 6.22 15.74 -14.79
C LYS A 200 7.40 15.63 -13.83
N GLU A 201 8.47 16.39 -14.08
CA GLU A 201 9.73 16.38 -13.30
C GLU A 201 9.55 16.63 -11.80
N ARG A 202 8.52 17.37 -11.40
CA ARG A 202 8.21 17.59 -9.96
C ARG A 202 8.01 16.29 -9.19
N TYR A 203 7.38 15.28 -9.79
CA TYR A 203 7.17 14.00 -9.13
C TYR A 203 8.47 13.19 -9.02
N LEU A 204 9.32 13.26 -10.04
CA LEU A 204 10.65 12.66 -9.98
C LEU A 204 11.52 13.32 -8.89
N TYR A 205 11.43 14.64 -8.76
CA TYR A 205 12.09 15.37 -7.67
C TYR A 205 11.63 14.86 -6.30
N GLY A 206 10.33 14.76 -6.06
CA GLY A 206 9.77 14.22 -4.81
C GLY A 206 10.18 12.77 -4.54
N ALA A 207 10.15 11.92 -5.56
CA ALA A 207 10.62 10.53 -5.45
C ALA A 207 12.10 10.45 -5.07
N LYS A 208 12.96 11.29 -5.67
CA LYS A 208 14.39 11.37 -5.31
C LYS A 208 14.59 11.86 -3.89
N SER A 209 13.82 12.85 -3.43
CA SER A 209 13.90 13.34 -2.04
C SER A 209 13.56 12.23 -1.04
N ALA A 210 12.50 11.46 -1.30
CA ALA A 210 12.15 10.31 -0.49
C ALA A 210 13.24 9.22 -0.52
N ALA A 211 13.79 8.93 -1.70
CA ALA A 211 14.88 7.95 -1.85
C ALA A 211 16.15 8.34 -1.05
N GLN A 212 16.48 9.63 -0.98
CA GLN A 212 17.61 10.13 -0.17
C GLN A 212 17.40 9.86 1.32
N ILE A 213 16.18 10.01 1.83
CA ILE A 213 15.85 9.69 3.22
C ILE A 213 16.00 8.18 3.46
N LEU A 214 15.46 7.34 2.58
CA LEU A 214 15.63 5.89 2.68
C LEU A 214 17.09 5.47 2.65
N ALA A 215 17.88 6.06 1.75
CA ALA A 215 19.31 5.79 1.66
C ALA A 215 20.05 6.17 2.95
N SER A 216 19.63 7.25 3.64
CA SER A 216 20.26 7.64 4.91
C SER A 216 20.00 6.65 6.06
N TRP A 217 18.98 5.80 5.93
CA TRP A 217 18.64 4.75 6.91
C TRP A 217 19.18 3.37 6.51
N THR A 218 19.85 3.26 5.36
CA THR A 218 20.41 2.01 4.89
C THR A 218 21.85 1.90 5.31
N TYR A 219 22.19 0.86 6.06
CA TYR A 219 23.58 0.57 6.40
C TYR A 219 24.31 0.06 5.15
N LEU A 220 25.50 0.62 4.90
CA LEU A 220 26.36 0.21 3.77
C LEU A 220 27.34 -0.90 4.16
N TRP A 221 27.45 -1.18 5.43
CA TRP A 221 28.30 -2.23 6.00
C TRP A 221 27.68 -2.77 7.27
N ASP A 222 28.05 -3.96 7.61
CA ASP A 222 27.64 -4.60 8.86
C ASP A 222 28.37 -3.95 10.04
N ILE A 223 27.63 -3.59 11.07
CA ILE A 223 28.19 -3.09 12.34
C ILE A 223 28.11 -4.22 13.35
N PRO A 224 29.25 -4.84 13.73
CA PRO A 224 29.24 -5.91 14.70
C PRO A 224 28.80 -5.40 16.07
N PHE A 225 27.97 -6.15 16.74
CA PHE A 225 27.61 -5.90 18.13
C PHE A 225 28.69 -6.47 19.07
N ASP A 226 28.88 -5.83 20.23
CA ASP A 226 29.77 -6.35 21.28
C ASP A 226 29.35 -7.77 21.65
N GLU A 227 30.32 -8.70 21.63
CA GLU A 227 30.15 -10.13 21.90
C GLU A 227 29.50 -10.40 23.28
N ASN A 228 29.62 -9.47 24.21
CA ASN A 228 29.03 -9.60 25.55
C ASN A 228 27.55 -9.19 25.60
N THR A 229 27.05 -8.56 24.56
CA THR A 229 25.62 -8.19 24.45
C THR A 229 24.78 -9.39 23.99
N LEU A 230 23.48 -9.32 24.22
CA LEU A 230 22.55 -10.35 23.74
C LEU A 230 22.57 -10.46 22.20
N LEU A 231 22.71 -9.33 21.51
CA LEU A 231 22.76 -9.29 20.04
C LEU A 231 24.07 -9.90 19.52
N GLY A 232 25.22 -9.54 20.09
CA GLY A 232 26.50 -10.11 19.69
C GLY A 232 26.58 -11.61 19.93
N LYS A 233 26.05 -12.10 21.06
CA LYS A 233 26.00 -13.56 21.37
C LYS A 233 25.14 -14.37 20.40
N ASN A 234 24.19 -13.75 19.73
CA ASN A 234 23.34 -14.39 18.74
C ASN A 234 23.75 -14.07 17.30
N ASP A 235 24.92 -13.50 17.11
CA ASP A 235 25.48 -13.18 15.79
C ASP A 235 24.55 -12.30 14.93
N PHE A 236 23.90 -11.31 15.53
CA PHE A 236 23.11 -10.36 14.82
C PHE A 236 23.99 -9.28 14.16
N GLY A 237 23.77 -9.04 12.88
CA GLY A 237 24.32 -7.91 12.13
C GLY A 237 23.31 -6.76 11.97
N THR A 238 23.76 -5.67 11.38
CA THR A 238 22.93 -4.50 11.07
C THR A 238 22.45 -4.46 9.62
N THR A 239 22.85 -5.44 8.82
CA THR A 239 22.46 -5.59 7.39
C THR A 239 21.32 -6.56 7.20
#